data_f80afb073da3ef8f0f6037da8877b21d
#
_entry.id   f80afb073da3ef8f0f6037da8877b21d
#
_cell.length_a   1.000
_cell.length_b   1.000
_cell.length_c   1.000
_cell.angle_alpha   90.00
_cell.angle_beta   90.00
_cell.angle_gamma   90.00
#
_symmetry.space_group_name_H-M   'P 1'
#
loop_
_entity.id
_entity.type
_entity.pdbx_description
1 polymer ?
#
loop_
_entity_poly.entity_id
_entity_poly.type
_entity_poly.pdbx_seq_one_letter_code
_entity_poly.pdbx_strand_id
1 'polypeptide(L)'
;DAATGDLVWKSENTTPLMGGLSDEHYYLYYPYQADMSGKTATLTGSALTDAEFFAPLIASWQPQEDQSTYAAYTISDLMTAEGSATTGEDNTLHLSFTMNHRMALTVIEMPISIIYQFTDKRIPDYIVSPVTTFSGIAQPLRMNDGTFRYLVNHATSAPTIKGSYDNGSKKFTINPSDLSSGSYKSYKVDGGATKPKTIEHKLQRGDYLRADGSLVPNWVHLT
;
A
#
# COMPACT_ATOMS: atom_id res chain seq x y z
N ASP A 1 -12.19 20.66 -0.19
CA ASP A 1 -12.43 22.06 -0.55
C ASP A 1 -12.29 22.22 -2.07
N ALA A 2 -13.35 22.68 -2.72
CA ALA A 2 -13.37 22.85 -4.18
C ALA A 2 -12.43 23.98 -4.67
N ALA A 3 -12.07 24.91 -3.79
CA ALA A 3 -11.20 26.04 -4.12
C ALA A 3 -9.71 25.72 -4.02
N THR A 4 -9.33 24.81 -3.12
CA THR A 4 -7.93 24.44 -2.86
C THR A 4 -7.58 23.03 -3.32
N GLY A 5 -8.56 22.19 -3.61
CA GLY A 5 -8.38 20.76 -3.88
C GLY A 5 -8.09 19.92 -2.65
N ASP A 6 -8.08 20.51 -1.47
CA ASP A 6 -7.78 19.81 -0.23
C ASP A 6 -8.95 18.92 0.21
N LEU A 7 -8.62 17.76 0.76
CA LEU A 7 -9.59 16.91 1.43
C LEU A 7 -10.00 17.55 2.75
N VAL A 8 -11.26 17.90 2.89
CA VAL A 8 -11.82 18.50 4.10
C VAL A 8 -12.76 17.49 4.74
N TRP A 9 -12.49 17.17 5.99
CA TRP A 9 -13.40 16.38 6.81
C TRP A 9 -14.59 17.25 7.22
N LYS A 10 -15.79 16.76 6.97
CA LYS A 10 -17.02 17.40 7.44
C LYS A 10 -17.71 16.49 8.43
N SER A 11 -18.14 17.06 9.56
CA SER A 11 -19.01 16.35 10.49
C SER A 11 -20.34 16.02 9.80
N GLU A 12 -20.76 14.77 9.84
CA GLU A 12 -22.12 14.37 9.42
C GLU A 12 -23.18 14.81 10.44
N ASN A 13 -22.75 15.08 11.67
CA ASN A 13 -23.62 15.52 12.74
C ASN A 13 -23.70 17.05 12.76
N THR A 14 -24.91 17.57 12.92
CA THR A 14 -25.15 19.01 13.09
C THR A 14 -24.80 19.51 14.50
N THR A 15 -24.45 18.58 15.41
CA THR A 15 -24.03 18.93 16.77
C THR A 15 -22.55 19.33 16.73
N PRO A 16 -22.20 20.58 17.06
CA PRO A 16 -20.81 21.00 17.12
C PRO A 16 -20.06 20.16 18.16
N LEU A 17 -18.79 19.81 17.85
CA LEU A 17 -17.88 19.35 18.88
C LEU A 17 -17.67 20.52 19.86
N MET A 18 -18.13 20.36 21.06
CA MET A 18 -17.88 21.30 22.15
C MET A 18 -16.53 20.92 22.75
N GLY A 19 -15.53 21.71 22.45
CA GLY A 19 -14.17 21.52 22.97
C GLY A 19 -13.70 22.81 23.65
N GLY A 20 -12.61 22.76 24.37
CA GLY A 20 -11.98 23.97 24.91
C GLY A 20 -11.44 23.84 26.32
N LEU A 21 -11.44 22.65 26.89
CA LEU A 21 -10.70 22.41 28.13
C LEU A 21 -9.26 22.06 27.78
N SER A 22 -8.30 22.61 28.53
CA SER A 22 -6.86 22.45 28.30
C SER A 22 -6.36 21.00 28.38
N ASP A 23 -7.17 20.09 28.88
CA ASP A 23 -6.82 18.70 29.15
C ASP A 23 -7.62 17.72 28.25
N GLU A 24 -8.26 18.21 27.18
CA GLU A 24 -8.97 17.36 26.25
C GLU A 24 -8.01 16.71 25.26
N HIS A 25 -8.13 15.39 25.11
CA HIS A 25 -7.41 14.60 24.14
C HIS A 25 -8.35 14.18 23.03
N TYR A 26 -7.91 14.37 21.79
CA TYR A 26 -8.67 14.01 20.60
C TYR A 26 -7.98 12.85 19.89
N TYR A 27 -8.74 11.79 19.65
CA TYR A 27 -8.25 10.59 18.99
C TYR A 27 -9.02 10.34 17.71
N LEU A 28 -8.31 10.02 16.63
CA LEU A 28 -8.87 9.78 15.32
C LEU A 28 -8.37 8.44 14.77
N TYR A 29 -9.24 7.69 14.12
CA TYR A 29 -8.82 6.55 13.30
C TYR A 29 -9.48 6.59 11.93
N TYR A 30 -8.84 6.00 10.97
CA TYR A 30 -9.30 5.88 9.58
C TYR A 30 -8.77 4.57 8.97
N PRO A 31 -9.54 3.88 8.11
CA PRO A 31 -10.92 4.17 7.71
C PRO A 31 -11.94 3.77 8.79
N TYR A 32 -13.11 4.44 8.78
CA TYR A 32 -14.19 4.10 9.69
C TYR A 32 -14.82 2.75 9.32
N GLN A 33 -15.02 1.89 10.33
CA GLN A 33 -15.79 0.65 10.24
C GLN A 33 -16.74 0.58 11.44
N ALA A 34 -18.03 0.35 11.17
CA ALA A 34 -19.07 0.41 12.21
C ALA A 34 -18.87 -0.61 13.33
N ASP A 35 -18.38 -1.79 13.01
CA ASP A 35 -18.10 -2.89 13.96
C ASP A 35 -16.83 -2.65 14.80
N MET A 36 -16.04 -1.64 14.43
CA MET A 36 -14.86 -1.18 15.17
C MET A 36 -15.15 -0.02 16.11
N SER A 37 -16.36 0.55 16.03
CA SER A 37 -16.78 1.65 16.92
C SER A 37 -16.74 1.22 18.39
N GLY A 38 -16.15 2.07 19.24
CA GLY A 38 -16.06 1.79 20.67
C GLY A 38 -14.96 0.79 21.11
N LYS A 39 -14.18 0.26 20.18
CA LYS A 39 -13.01 -0.59 20.51
C LYS A 39 -11.81 0.28 20.92
N THR A 40 -11.90 0.89 22.08
CA THR A 40 -10.86 1.76 22.64
C THR A 40 -10.47 1.29 24.03
N ALA A 41 -9.27 1.68 24.46
CA ALA A 41 -8.84 1.48 25.84
C ALA A 41 -9.64 2.39 26.79
N THR A 42 -9.79 1.96 28.04
CA THR A 42 -10.41 2.78 29.07
C THR A 42 -9.39 3.80 29.57
N LEU A 43 -9.78 5.07 29.57
CA LEU A 43 -8.96 6.14 30.16
C LEU A 43 -8.99 6.04 31.70
N THR A 44 -7.83 5.90 32.32
CA THR A 44 -7.68 5.75 33.77
C THR A 44 -6.87 6.89 34.39
N GLY A 45 -7.07 8.12 33.90
CA GLY A 45 -6.51 9.34 34.48
C GLY A 45 -5.19 9.85 33.92
N SER A 46 -4.54 9.10 33.02
CA SER A 46 -3.39 9.58 32.25
C SER A 46 -3.72 9.63 30.78
N ALA A 47 -3.17 10.60 30.06
CA ALA A 47 -3.24 10.62 28.61
C ALA A 47 -2.58 9.35 28.03
N LEU A 48 -3.24 8.73 27.05
CA LEU A 48 -2.70 7.62 26.30
C LEU A 48 -2.20 8.14 24.95
N THR A 49 -1.18 7.50 24.41
CA THR A 49 -0.85 7.68 23.00
C THR A 49 -1.98 7.14 22.13
N ASP A 50 -2.07 7.55 20.87
CA ASP A 50 -3.07 7.01 19.92
C ASP A 50 -2.96 5.48 19.77
N ALA A 51 -1.75 4.93 19.83
CA ALA A 51 -1.52 3.48 19.76
C ALA A 51 -2.08 2.75 21.00
N GLU A 52 -1.92 3.31 22.18
CA GLU A 52 -2.44 2.76 23.43
C GLU A 52 -3.96 2.88 23.49
N PHE A 53 -4.51 4.05 23.11
CA PHE A 53 -5.95 4.28 23.10
C PHE A 53 -6.66 3.34 22.14
N PHE A 54 -6.12 3.15 20.94
CA PHE A 54 -6.69 2.26 19.93
C PHE A 54 -6.13 0.83 19.96
N ALA A 55 -5.41 0.42 20.99
CA ALA A 55 -4.85 -0.93 21.06
C ALA A 55 -5.90 -2.05 20.85
N PRO A 56 -7.12 -2.01 21.46
CA PRO A 56 -8.15 -3.01 21.19
C PRO A 56 -8.65 -3.01 19.74
N LEU A 57 -8.74 -1.82 19.11
CA LEU A 57 -9.12 -1.68 17.71
C LEU A 57 -8.04 -2.25 16.80
N ILE A 58 -6.77 -1.90 17.03
CA ILE A 58 -5.63 -2.40 16.25
C ILE A 58 -5.56 -3.92 16.32
N ALA A 59 -5.71 -4.50 17.51
CA ALA A 59 -5.68 -5.95 17.70
C ALA A 59 -6.84 -6.67 16.97
N SER A 60 -7.99 -6.01 16.84
CA SER A 60 -9.19 -6.56 16.21
C SER A 60 -9.27 -6.30 14.71
N TRP A 61 -8.45 -5.39 14.18
CA TRP A 61 -8.51 -4.98 12.77
C TRP A 61 -8.16 -6.12 11.84
N GLN A 62 -9.01 -6.34 10.84
CA GLN A 62 -8.81 -7.39 9.84
C GLN A 62 -8.66 -6.73 8.46
N PRO A 63 -7.44 -6.61 7.91
CA PRO A 63 -7.25 -6.24 6.53
C PRO A 63 -7.98 -7.20 5.60
N GLN A 64 -8.51 -6.71 4.49
CA GLN A 64 -9.19 -7.57 3.53
C GLN A 64 -8.21 -8.60 2.93
N GLU A 65 -8.70 -9.81 2.71
CA GLU A 65 -7.92 -10.88 2.08
C GLU A 65 -7.62 -10.57 0.62
N ASP A 66 -8.64 -10.06 -0.10
CA ASP A 66 -8.47 -9.55 -1.46
C ASP A 66 -8.25 -8.03 -1.42
N GLN A 67 -7.00 -7.62 -1.60
CA GLN A 67 -6.57 -6.23 -1.68
C GLN A 67 -6.17 -5.85 -3.13
N SER A 68 -6.60 -6.60 -4.14
CA SER A 68 -6.19 -6.39 -5.53
C SER A 68 -6.71 -5.09 -6.14
N THR A 69 -7.68 -4.44 -5.50
CA THR A 69 -8.17 -3.13 -5.89
C THR A 69 -7.67 -2.04 -4.95
N TYR A 70 -7.52 -0.81 -5.46
CA TYR A 70 -7.13 0.33 -4.65
C TYR A 70 -8.09 0.59 -3.48
N ALA A 71 -9.39 0.41 -3.70
CA ALA A 71 -10.41 0.58 -2.66
C ALA A 71 -10.24 -0.46 -1.53
N ALA A 72 -10.06 -1.73 -1.87
CA ALA A 72 -9.85 -2.80 -0.88
C ALA A 72 -8.53 -2.63 -0.12
N TYR A 73 -7.49 -2.18 -0.81
CA TYR A 73 -6.20 -1.87 -0.20
C TYR A 73 -6.32 -0.71 0.80
N THR A 74 -6.93 0.42 0.41
CA THR A 74 -7.07 1.59 1.28
C THR A 74 -7.95 1.33 2.51
N ILE A 75 -9.04 0.57 2.36
CA ILE A 75 -9.89 0.24 3.51
C ILE A 75 -9.21 -0.74 4.48
N SER A 76 -8.16 -1.44 4.04
CA SER A 76 -7.35 -2.32 4.88
C SER A 76 -6.30 -1.57 5.71
N ASP A 77 -5.97 -0.34 5.35
CA ASP A 77 -4.90 0.45 5.96
C ASP A 77 -5.40 1.25 7.15
N LEU A 78 -5.40 0.62 8.31
CA LEU A 78 -5.74 1.32 9.55
C LEU A 78 -4.67 2.35 9.90
N MET A 79 -5.11 3.57 10.09
CA MET A 79 -4.31 4.67 10.62
C MET A 79 -4.96 5.24 11.87
N THR A 80 -4.14 5.68 12.81
CA THR A 80 -4.59 6.35 14.03
C THR A 80 -3.81 7.63 14.27
N ALA A 81 -4.37 8.55 15.04
CA ALA A 81 -3.70 9.77 15.43
C ALA A 81 -4.22 10.26 16.79
N GLU A 82 -3.34 10.91 17.53
CA GLU A 82 -3.70 11.84 18.58
C GLU A 82 -3.68 13.25 18.02
N GLY A 83 -4.74 14.03 18.29
CA GLY A 83 -4.91 15.37 17.80
C GLY A 83 -4.43 16.41 18.81
N SER A 84 -3.88 17.50 18.28
CA SER A 84 -3.65 18.72 19.04
C SER A 84 -4.73 19.76 18.74
N ALA A 85 -5.14 20.49 19.77
CA ALA A 85 -6.13 21.55 19.66
C ALA A 85 -5.45 22.92 19.81
N THR A 86 -5.82 23.85 18.96
CA THR A 86 -5.46 25.28 19.10
C THR A 86 -6.69 26.12 18.95
N THR A 87 -6.77 27.19 19.75
CA THR A 87 -7.90 28.15 19.64
C THR A 87 -7.49 29.30 18.72
N GLY A 88 -8.26 29.52 17.68
CA GLY A 88 -8.10 30.66 16.77
C GLY A 88 -8.52 31.99 17.41
N GLU A 89 -8.23 33.12 16.76
CA GLU A 89 -8.58 34.46 17.21
C GLU A 89 -10.08 34.67 17.31
N ASP A 90 -10.89 33.92 16.57
CA ASP A 90 -12.35 33.93 16.55
C ASP A 90 -12.99 32.94 17.56
N ASN A 91 -12.18 32.39 18.48
CA ASN A 91 -12.56 31.33 19.40
C ASN A 91 -12.96 30.01 18.71
N THR A 92 -12.62 29.82 17.46
CA THR A 92 -12.76 28.50 16.80
C THR A 92 -11.69 27.53 17.28
N LEU A 93 -12.11 26.28 17.50
CA LEU A 93 -11.19 25.20 17.83
C LEU A 93 -10.65 24.58 16.55
N HIS A 94 -9.34 24.65 16.36
CA HIS A 94 -8.64 23.99 15.28
C HIS A 94 -8.02 22.69 15.79
N LEU A 95 -8.40 21.56 15.19
CA LEU A 95 -7.83 20.26 15.49
C LEU A 95 -6.86 19.84 14.37
N SER A 96 -5.67 19.44 14.75
CA SER A 96 -4.66 18.94 13.83
C SER A 96 -4.28 17.50 14.19
N PHE A 97 -4.22 16.62 13.16
CA PHE A 97 -3.91 15.21 13.32
C PHE A 97 -2.80 14.80 12.36
N THR A 98 -1.82 14.06 12.87
CA THR A 98 -0.84 13.36 12.04
C THR A 98 -1.13 11.87 12.11
N MET A 99 -1.60 11.31 10.99
CA MET A 99 -2.01 9.92 10.92
C MET A 99 -0.79 8.98 10.88
N ASN A 100 -0.83 7.94 11.70
CA ASN A 100 0.19 6.90 11.78
C ASN A 100 -0.38 5.58 11.28
N HIS A 101 0.26 4.96 10.30
CA HIS A 101 -0.11 3.62 9.83
C HIS A 101 0.05 2.58 10.94
N ARG A 102 -0.93 1.70 11.10
CA ARG A 102 -0.92 0.62 12.10
C ARG A 102 -0.75 -0.76 11.48
N MET A 103 -1.00 -0.89 10.20
CA MET A 103 -0.73 -2.12 9.47
C MET A 103 0.72 -2.18 9.02
N ALA A 104 1.22 -3.38 8.82
CA ALA A 104 2.53 -3.61 8.23
C ALA A 104 2.38 -3.86 6.73
N LEU A 105 3.29 -3.33 5.93
CA LEU A 105 3.26 -3.43 4.49
C LEU A 105 4.21 -4.53 4.01
N THR A 106 3.68 -5.52 3.31
CA THR A 106 4.44 -6.49 2.52
C THR A 106 4.57 -5.99 1.09
N VAL A 107 5.79 -5.79 0.62
CA VAL A 107 6.12 -5.41 -0.75
C VAL A 107 6.68 -6.64 -1.47
N ILE A 108 6.13 -6.99 -2.62
CA ILE A 108 6.57 -8.13 -3.42
C ILE A 108 7.21 -7.60 -4.70
N GLU A 109 8.51 -7.86 -4.83
CA GLU A 109 9.30 -7.45 -5.98
C GLU A 109 9.41 -8.63 -6.96
N MET A 110 8.79 -8.48 -8.13
CA MET A 110 8.88 -9.48 -9.19
C MET A 110 10.18 -9.32 -9.99
N PRO A 111 10.68 -10.38 -10.63
CA PRO A 111 11.81 -10.25 -11.55
C PRO A 111 11.41 -9.37 -12.73
N ILE A 112 11.94 -8.15 -12.77
CA ILE A 112 11.67 -7.19 -13.83
C ILE A 112 12.82 -7.14 -14.83
N SER A 113 12.51 -6.84 -16.09
CA SER A 113 13.50 -6.49 -17.11
C SER A 113 13.33 -5.01 -17.47
N ILE A 114 14.43 -4.29 -17.54
CA ILE A 114 14.43 -2.89 -18.01
C ILE A 114 14.97 -2.90 -19.43
N ILE A 115 14.18 -2.38 -20.36
CA ILE A 115 14.58 -2.19 -21.73
C ILE A 115 15.02 -0.74 -21.90
N TYR A 116 16.32 -0.55 -22.02
CA TYR A 116 16.91 0.77 -22.23
C TYR A 116 16.92 1.13 -23.71
N GLN A 117 16.51 2.36 -24.02
CA GLN A 117 16.59 2.91 -25.36
C GLN A 117 17.82 3.83 -25.47
N PHE A 118 18.89 3.31 -26.04
CA PHE A 118 20.15 4.06 -26.14
C PHE A 118 20.18 5.04 -27.31
N THR A 119 19.29 4.93 -28.29
CA THR A 119 19.43 5.65 -29.57
C THR A 119 18.43 6.76 -29.79
N ASP A 120 17.29 6.77 -29.16
CA ASP A 120 16.28 7.82 -29.30
C ASP A 120 15.70 8.23 -27.94
N LYS A 121 16.17 9.37 -27.43
CA LYS A 121 15.72 9.94 -26.15
C LYS A 121 14.22 10.32 -26.11
N ARG A 122 13.52 10.27 -27.23
CA ARG A 122 12.08 10.52 -27.32
C ARG A 122 11.24 9.30 -26.95
N ILE A 123 11.87 8.15 -26.87
CA ILE A 123 11.20 6.92 -26.46
C ILE A 123 11.67 6.57 -25.05
N PRO A 124 10.77 6.52 -24.06
CA PRO A 124 11.13 6.21 -22.68
C PRO A 124 11.59 4.76 -22.52
N ASP A 125 12.43 4.52 -21.53
CA ASP A 125 12.77 3.17 -21.10
C ASP A 125 11.52 2.44 -20.62
N TYR A 126 11.46 1.13 -20.89
CA TYR A 126 10.34 0.29 -20.49
C TYR A 126 10.73 -0.64 -19.35
N ILE A 127 9.86 -0.72 -18.35
CA ILE A 127 9.92 -1.75 -17.33
C ILE A 127 8.96 -2.86 -17.73
N VAL A 128 9.49 -4.06 -17.91
CA VAL A 128 8.70 -5.25 -18.23
C VAL A 128 8.61 -6.10 -16.97
N SER A 129 7.41 -6.20 -16.42
CA SER A 129 7.10 -7.09 -15.31
C SER A 129 6.40 -8.34 -15.86
N PRO A 130 6.71 -9.53 -15.33
CA PRO A 130 6.01 -10.74 -15.75
C PRO A 130 4.53 -10.66 -15.38
N VAL A 131 3.68 -11.25 -16.21
CA VAL A 131 2.27 -11.46 -15.84
C VAL A 131 2.25 -12.40 -14.65
N THR A 132 1.73 -11.90 -13.54
CA THR A 132 1.69 -12.61 -12.26
C THR A 132 0.25 -12.89 -11.89
N THR A 133 -0.01 -14.14 -11.46
CA THR A 133 -1.31 -14.56 -10.95
C THR A 133 -1.14 -15.01 -9.51
N PHE A 134 -1.96 -14.48 -8.63
CA PHE A 134 -2.03 -14.93 -7.23
C PHE A 134 -3.06 -16.04 -7.07
N SER A 135 -2.80 -16.94 -6.15
CA SER A 135 -3.67 -18.07 -5.81
C SER A 135 -3.89 -18.12 -4.31
N GLY A 136 -5.11 -18.50 -3.91
CA GLY A 136 -5.53 -18.47 -2.50
C GLY A 136 -6.26 -17.18 -2.14
N ILE A 137 -6.37 -16.93 -0.85
CA ILE A 137 -7.17 -15.82 -0.31
C ILE A 137 -6.45 -14.47 -0.43
N ALA A 138 -5.13 -14.45 -0.24
CA ALA A 138 -4.34 -13.22 -0.28
C ALA A 138 -4.10 -12.76 -1.73
N GLN A 139 -4.75 -11.66 -2.11
CA GLN A 139 -4.65 -11.04 -3.42
C GLN A 139 -4.03 -9.64 -3.29
N PRO A 140 -2.73 -9.47 -3.56
CA PRO A 140 -2.06 -8.18 -3.44
C PRO A 140 -2.45 -7.16 -4.51
N LEU A 141 -2.34 -5.86 -4.18
CA LEU A 141 -2.50 -4.76 -5.11
C LEU A 141 -1.28 -4.65 -6.03
N ARG A 142 -1.52 -4.62 -7.32
CA ARG A 142 -0.48 -4.33 -8.32
C ARG A 142 -0.20 -2.83 -8.40
N MET A 143 1.07 -2.48 -8.34
CA MET A 143 1.53 -1.10 -8.51
C MET A 143 2.06 -0.84 -9.93
N ASN A 144 2.12 0.44 -10.30
CA ASN A 144 2.60 0.86 -11.63
C ASN A 144 4.10 0.58 -11.84
N ASP A 145 4.87 0.47 -10.76
CA ASP A 145 6.29 0.12 -10.78
C ASP A 145 6.55 -1.40 -10.96
N GLY A 146 5.48 -2.19 -11.10
CA GLY A 146 5.54 -3.64 -11.26
C GLY A 146 5.67 -4.42 -9.96
N THR A 147 5.71 -3.75 -8.82
CA THR A 147 5.63 -4.40 -7.50
C THR A 147 4.20 -4.71 -7.13
N PHE A 148 4.04 -5.55 -6.10
CA PHE A 148 2.76 -5.79 -5.47
C PHE A 148 2.82 -5.42 -4.00
N ARG A 149 1.72 -4.93 -3.45
CA ARG A 149 1.59 -4.50 -2.06
C ARG A 149 0.46 -5.23 -1.37
N TYR A 150 0.71 -5.62 -0.12
CA TYR A 150 -0.27 -6.31 0.72
C TYR A 150 -0.12 -5.88 2.16
N LEU A 151 -1.21 -5.43 2.76
CA LEU A 151 -1.25 -4.99 4.15
C LEU A 151 -1.61 -6.16 5.08
N VAL A 152 -0.91 -6.27 6.19
CA VAL A 152 -1.12 -7.30 7.22
C VAL A 152 -1.21 -6.63 8.58
N ASN A 153 -2.07 -7.15 9.43
CA ASN A 153 -2.04 -6.81 10.84
C ASN A 153 -0.92 -7.62 11.51
N HIS A 154 0.10 -6.92 12.01
CA HIS A 154 1.25 -7.54 12.68
C HIS A 154 0.88 -8.26 13.99
N ALA A 155 -0.25 -7.90 14.60
CA ALA A 155 -0.76 -8.54 15.83
C ALA A 155 -1.45 -9.88 15.56
N THR A 156 -1.70 -10.24 14.31
CA THR A 156 -2.33 -11.50 13.90
C THR A 156 -1.40 -12.30 12.99
N SER A 157 -1.74 -13.56 12.76
CA SER A 157 -0.99 -14.38 11.79
C SER A 157 -1.21 -13.85 10.38
N ALA A 158 -0.13 -13.47 9.71
CA ALA A 158 -0.19 -13.03 8.32
C ALA A 158 -0.58 -14.20 7.40
N PRO A 159 -1.42 -13.97 6.39
CA PRO A 159 -1.77 -15.00 5.43
C PRO A 159 -0.57 -15.32 4.53
N THR A 160 -0.50 -16.57 4.08
CA THR A 160 0.48 -16.98 3.08
C THR A 160 0.07 -16.45 1.72
N ILE A 161 0.97 -15.73 1.05
CA ILE A 161 0.77 -15.20 -0.30
C ILE A 161 1.39 -16.18 -1.29
N LYS A 162 0.59 -16.74 -2.19
CA LYS A 162 1.03 -17.68 -3.21
C LYS A 162 0.76 -17.11 -4.59
N GLY A 163 1.69 -17.32 -5.50
CA GLY A 163 1.51 -16.86 -6.87
C GLY A 163 2.34 -17.65 -7.88
N SER A 164 2.12 -17.33 -9.14
CA SER A 164 2.88 -17.86 -10.27
C SER A 164 3.07 -16.81 -11.34
N TYR A 165 4.09 -17.00 -12.17
CA TYR A 165 4.38 -16.19 -13.34
C TYR A 165 4.98 -17.08 -14.46
N ASP A 166 5.36 -16.50 -15.59
CA ASP A 166 5.79 -17.25 -16.79
C ASP A 166 4.75 -18.33 -17.18
N ASN A 167 3.50 -17.90 -17.38
CA ASN A 167 2.36 -18.76 -17.73
C ASN A 167 2.17 -19.93 -16.74
N GLY A 168 2.45 -19.67 -15.43
CA GLY A 168 2.26 -20.65 -14.37
C GLY A 168 3.42 -21.62 -14.17
N SER A 169 4.46 -21.54 -15.01
CA SER A 169 5.63 -22.45 -14.90
C SER A 169 6.49 -22.17 -13.67
N LYS A 170 6.51 -20.93 -13.19
CA LYS A 170 7.24 -20.54 -12.00
C LYS A 170 6.27 -20.17 -10.88
N LYS A 171 6.43 -20.81 -9.73
CA LYS A 171 5.58 -20.62 -8.56
C LYS A 171 6.41 -20.03 -7.43
N PHE A 172 5.77 -19.20 -6.60
CA PHE A 172 6.38 -18.64 -5.40
C PHE A 172 5.42 -18.68 -4.23
N THR A 173 5.97 -18.65 -3.04
CA THR A 173 5.24 -18.58 -1.77
C THR A 173 5.97 -17.60 -0.85
N ILE A 174 5.23 -16.65 -0.30
CA ILE A 174 5.72 -15.68 0.66
C ILE A 174 4.95 -15.87 1.96
N ASN A 175 5.67 -16.04 3.06
CA ASN A 175 5.12 -16.06 4.40
C ASN A 175 5.60 -14.78 5.10
N PRO A 176 4.78 -13.72 5.14
CA PRO A 176 5.17 -12.49 5.80
C PRO A 176 5.47 -12.76 7.28
N SER A 177 6.64 -12.34 7.75
CA SER A 177 7.10 -12.54 9.13
C SER A 177 7.93 -11.35 9.61
N ASP A 178 8.11 -11.26 10.92
CA ASP A 178 8.90 -10.21 11.57
C ASP A 178 8.44 -8.81 11.16
N LEU A 179 7.14 -8.60 11.21
CA LEU A 179 6.48 -7.36 10.86
C LEU A 179 6.18 -6.56 12.11
N SER A 180 6.23 -5.25 12.03
CA SER A 180 5.85 -4.34 13.09
C SER A 180 4.90 -3.25 12.57
N SER A 181 4.17 -2.61 13.49
CA SER A 181 3.22 -1.55 13.18
C SER A 181 3.89 -0.44 12.35
N GLY A 182 3.26 -0.04 11.26
CA GLY A 182 3.74 1.04 10.39
C GLY A 182 5.04 0.74 9.64
N SER A 183 5.54 -0.50 9.69
CA SER A 183 6.74 -0.90 8.97
C SER A 183 6.44 -1.53 7.62
N TYR A 184 7.46 -1.67 6.76
CA TYR A 184 7.35 -2.46 5.54
C TYR A 184 8.48 -3.48 5.43
N LYS A 185 8.22 -4.57 4.70
CA LYS A 185 9.22 -5.58 4.37
C LYS A 185 9.09 -5.98 2.91
N SER A 186 10.22 -5.95 2.18
CA SER A 186 10.27 -6.37 0.78
C SER A 186 10.66 -7.83 0.65
N TYR A 187 9.98 -8.53 -0.25
CA TYR A 187 10.24 -9.91 -0.63
C TYR A 187 10.52 -9.98 -2.12
N LYS A 188 11.73 -10.40 -2.48
CA LYS A 188 12.13 -10.57 -3.88
C LYS A 188 11.78 -11.97 -4.35
N VAL A 189 11.03 -12.02 -5.45
CA VAL A 189 10.75 -13.26 -6.17
C VAL A 189 11.83 -13.43 -7.21
N ASP A 190 12.79 -14.31 -6.96
CA ASP A 190 13.96 -14.52 -7.84
C ASP A 190 13.84 -15.79 -8.67
N GLY A 191 12.78 -16.35 -8.91
CA GLY A 191 12.52 -17.43 -9.85
C GLY A 191 13.47 -18.64 -9.80
N GLY A 192 14.21 -18.79 -8.72
CA GLY A 192 15.23 -19.82 -8.53
C GLY A 192 16.37 -19.67 -9.52
N ALA A 193 17.52 -19.17 -9.07
CA ALA A 193 18.84 -19.17 -9.70
C ALA A 193 18.99 -18.75 -11.18
N THR A 194 17.95 -18.36 -11.86
CA THR A 194 18.05 -17.69 -13.15
C THR A 194 18.20 -16.19 -12.88
N LYS A 195 19.43 -15.71 -12.96
CA LYS A 195 19.69 -14.27 -13.09
C LYS A 195 18.69 -13.70 -14.10
N PRO A 196 18.09 -12.53 -13.84
CA PRO A 196 17.26 -11.88 -14.85
C PRO A 196 18.07 -11.87 -16.14
N LYS A 197 17.47 -12.37 -17.21
CA LYS A 197 18.14 -12.38 -18.50
C LYS A 197 18.30 -10.93 -18.87
N THR A 198 19.47 -10.37 -18.68
CA THR A 198 19.79 -9.04 -19.15
C THR A 198 19.73 -9.13 -20.65
N ILE A 199 18.69 -8.59 -21.26
CA ILE A 199 18.61 -8.48 -22.71
C ILE A 199 19.50 -7.30 -23.07
N GLU A 200 20.79 -7.58 -23.27
CA GLU A 200 21.72 -6.63 -23.85
C GLU A 200 21.46 -6.55 -25.38
N HIS A 201 20.32 -6.02 -25.72
CA HIS A 201 20.03 -5.72 -27.12
C HIS A 201 19.96 -4.22 -27.30
N LYS A 202 20.84 -3.68 -28.14
CA LYS A 202 20.71 -2.30 -28.59
C LYS A 202 19.52 -2.25 -29.55
N LEU A 203 18.41 -1.71 -29.10
CA LEU A 203 17.26 -1.47 -29.97
C LEU A 203 17.70 -0.58 -31.13
N GLN A 204 17.45 -1.06 -32.33
CA GLN A 204 17.67 -0.29 -33.55
C GLN A 204 16.35 0.32 -34.00
N ARG A 205 16.44 1.38 -34.79
CA ARG A 205 15.23 1.99 -35.37
C ARG A 205 14.46 0.94 -36.20
N GLY A 206 13.20 0.73 -35.84
CA GLY A 206 12.33 -0.25 -36.47
C GLY A 206 12.19 -1.58 -35.72
N ASP A 207 12.98 -1.82 -34.67
CA ASP A 207 12.74 -2.96 -33.78
C ASP A 207 11.43 -2.76 -33.01
N TYR A 208 10.72 -3.82 -32.74
CA TYR A 208 9.53 -3.77 -31.89
C TYR A 208 9.44 -4.99 -30.97
N LEU A 209 8.72 -4.79 -29.86
CA LEU A 209 8.44 -5.83 -28.91
C LEU A 209 7.07 -6.45 -29.20
N ARG A 210 6.99 -7.78 -29.15
CA ARG A 210 5.72 -8.49 -29.13
C ARG A 210 5.07 -8.40 -27.75
N ALA A 211 3.80 -8.72 -27.67
CA ALA A 211 3.05 -8.73 -26.43
C ALA A 211 3.61 -9.70 -25.35
N ASP A 212 4.35 -10.73 -25.78
CA ASP A 212 5.05 -11.67 -24.90
C ASP A 212 6.42 -11.18 -24.42
N GLY A 213 6.79 -9.95 -24.77
CA GLY A 213 8.08 -9.34 -24.42
C GLY A 213 9.24 -9.78 -25.31
N SER A 214 9.01 -10.60 -26.34
CA SER A 214 10.07 -10.96 -27.29
C SER A 214 10.35 -9.82 -28.26
N LEU A 215 11.63 -9.62 -28.57
CA LEU A 215 12.09 -8.62 -29.53
C LEU A 215 12.03 -9.16 -30.95
N VAL A 216 11.48 -8.36 -31.86
CA VAL A 216 11.55 -8.61 -33.30
C VAL A 216 12.47 -7.59 -33.93
N PRO A 217 13.69 -7.98 -34.32
CA PRO A 217 14.62 -7.08 -34.99
C PRO A 217 14.11 -6.62 -36.35
N ASN A 218 14.38 -5.36 -36.70
CA ASN A 218 13.92 -4.77 -37.98
C ASN A 218 14.40 -5.55 -39.23
N TRP A 219 15.60 -6.11 -39.15
CA TRP A 219 16.20 -6.85 -40.27
C TRP A 219 15.45 -8.14 -40.64
N VAL A 220 14.59 -8.65 -39.75
CA VAL A 220 13.73 -9.84 -40.05
C VAL A 220 12.64 -9.52 -41.07
N HIS A 221 12.36 -8.25 -41.31
CA HIS A 221 11.31 -7.81 -42.24
C HIS A 221 11.81 -7.52 -43.66
N LEU A 222 13.08 -7.73 -43.93
CA LEU A 222 13.70 -7.44 -45.22
C LEU A 222 13.84 -8.65 -46.14
N THR A 223 13.17 -9.77 -45.83
CA THR A 223 13.15 -10.97 -46.65
C THR A 223 11.77 -11.19 -47.33
#